data_8c1bc9928f0be2a5958bce0bae2e42c3
#
_entry.id   8c1bc9928f0be2a5958bce0bae2e42c3
#
_cell.length_a   1.000
_cell.length_b   1.000
_cell.length_c   1.000
_cell.angle_alpha   90.00
_cell.angle_beta   90.00
_cell.angle_gamma   90.00
#
_symmetry.space_group_name_H-M   'P 1'
#
loop_
_entity.id
_entity.type
_entity.pdbx_description
1 polymer ?
#
loop_
_entity_poly.entity_id
_entity_poly.type
_entity_poly.pdbx_seq_one_letter_code
_entity_poly.pdbx_strand_id
1 'polypeptide(L)'
;MYAGDYTPRERTQSDRWDPPSYLNVLAQEYKKLHPHVTIEFLPEITPQDRFDTWIFTQYQAGRGPDLGTQLFSEVNRHYLKGWYVNLKPYLEKPNPYVEGNKRWADIFQPGALATGVAPDGNMYVLPTGVVGTGIYYNKDIFARVGVEPPETWAEFMEIQRKIQAAGYIPFAFPMAGAKATTNWSLRVIQDMILDSKLPEIKGTGEPVVRTMIEGEGISQKELVRAIKKGVYSAKDPQWQEQLRLLKEWSQYWGPGYLSLDPDAAYRLFVTGRAAMLYDTSAKIKVLETDNLRQFEFGVFDFPRITQESSPYATGVSAPAVGGYTGAGSWTVAATTIEKGIVDQVIDWLMFITAPQNYIPLANDLGWYSPGLIDLEGIDPKLEPFIRSVENGVFRIESFYRGLTVEYADQFYRVLQEYLTGRKNLEQATDEIQRYMEQAADELIERNGWTDLLAELDA
;
A
#
# COMPACT_ATOMS: atom_id res chain seq x y z
N MET A 1 -7.77 -19.96 -12.93
CA MET A 1 -6.89 -18.90 -12.36
C MET A 1 -7.74 -17.88 -11.63
N TYR A 2 -7.31 -17.37 -10.49
CA TYR A 2 -7.88 -16.21 -9.79
C TYR A 2 -6.92 -15.03 -9.95
N ALA A 3 -7.37 -14.01 -10.64
CA ALA A 3 -6.50 -12.89 -11.01
C ALA A 3 -6.74 -11.62 -10.16
N GLY A 4 -7.71 -11.63 -9.23
CA GLY A 4 -8.05 -10.45 -8.42
C GLY A 4 -8.31 -9.23 -9.30
N ASP A 5 -7.62 -8.14 -9.01
CA ASP A 5 -7.72 -6.88 -9.77
C ASP A 5 -7.36 -7.02 -11.27
N TYR A 6 -6.58 -8.06 -11.65
CA TYR A 6 -6.26 -8.35 -13.06
C TYR A 6 -7.36 -9.14 -13.77
N THR A 7 -8.45 -9.53 -13.09
CA THR A 7 -9.50 -10.36 -13.70
C THR A 7 -10.12 -9.63 -14.89
N PRO A 8 -9.96 -10.14 -16.12
CA PRO A 8 -10.46 -9.47 -17.30
C PRO A 8 -11.99 -9.59 -17.37
N ARG A 9 -12.64 -8.50 -17.75
CA ARG A 9 -14.07 -8.47 -18.00
C ARG A 9 -14.44 -7.49 -19.10
N GLU A 10 -15.59 -7.70 -19.71
CA GLU A 10 -16.12 -6.76 -20.67
C GLU A 10 -16.71 -5.52 -19.98
N ARG A 11 -16.59 -4.38 -20.65
CA ARG A 11 -17.22 -3.14 -20.21
C ARG A 11 -18.73 -3.23 -20.37
N THR A 12 -19.45 -2.82 -19.32
CA THR A 12 -20.91 -2.70 -19.32
C THR A 12 -21.34 -1.24 -19.41
N GLN A 13 -22.62 -0.99 -19.66
CA GLN A 13 -23.16 0.39 -19.69
C GLN A 13 -23.12 1.09 -18.33
N SER A 14 -23.03 0.34 -17.24
CA SER A 14 -22.94 0.89 -15.88
C SER A 14 -21.51 1.25 -15.47
N ASP A 15 -20.50 0.82 -16.22
CA ASP A 15 -19.12 1.10 -15.91
C ASP A 15 -18.75 2.56 -16.24
N ARG A 16 -18.24 3.27 -15.27
CA ARG A 16 -17.78 4.65 -15.41
C ARG A 16 -16.37 4.74 -16.00
N TRP A 17 -15.56 3.71 -15.80
CA TRP A 17 -14.19 3.57 -16.31
C TRP A 17 -14.01 2.21 -17.00
N ASP A 18 -12.91 2.08 -17.73
CA ASP A 18 -12.59 0.85 -18.46
C ASP A 18 -12.11 -0.24 -17.50
N PRO A 19 -12.72 -1.44 -17.54
CA PRO A 19 -12.22 -2.57 -16.77
C PRO A 19 -10.94 -3.15 -17.39
N PRO A 20 -10.14 -3.91 -16.61
CA PRO A 20 -8.99 -4.61 -17.14
C PRO A 20 -9.41 -5.66 -18.19
N SER A 21 -8.60 -5.78 -19.24
CA SER A 21 -8.90 -6.68 -20.37
C SER A 21 -7.67 -7.43 -20.91
N TYR A 22 -6.48 -6.89 -20.71
CA TYR A 22 -5.27 -7.36 -21.39
C TYR A 22 -4.85 -8.77 -20.99
N LEU A 23 -5.14 -9.22 -19.77
CA LEU A 23 -4.85 -10.59 -19.36
C LEU A 23 -5.60 -11.63 -20.21
N ASN A 24 -6.79 -11.28 -20.72
CA ASN A 24 -7.52 -12.13 -21.68
C ASN A 24 -6.82 -12.18 -23.05
N VAL A 25 -6.23 -11.07 -23.50
CA VAL A 25 -5.40 -11.04 -24.72
C VAL A 25 -4.20 -11.99 -24.55
N LEU A 26 -3.50 -11.88 -23.43
CA LEU A 26 -2.37 -12.79 -23.12
C LEU A 26 -2.79 -14.26 -23.09
N ALA A 27 -3.96 -14.58 -22.52
CA ALA A 27 -4.47 -15.94 -22.50
C ALA A 27 -4.72 -16.49 -23.91
N GLN A 28 -5.20 -15.65 -24.83
CA GLN A 28 -5.39 -16.02 -26.24
C GLN A 28 -4.06 -16.20 -26.98
N GLU A 29 -3.09 -15.32 -26.77
CA GLU A 29 -1.76 -15.45 -27.36
C GLU A 29 -1.04 -16.71 -26.83
N TYR A 30 -1.12 -16.97 -25.52
CA TYR A 30 -0.59 -18.19 -24.92
C TYR A 30 -1.22 -19.46 -25.51
N LYS A 31 -2.55 -19.43 -25.76
CA LYS A 31 -3.29 -20.54 -26.40
C LYS A 31 -2.77 -20.86 -27.80
N LYS A 32 -2.28 -19.87 -28.55
CA LYS A 32 -1.69 -20.11 -29.89
C LYS A 32 -0.35 -20.87 -29.78
N LEU A 33 0.44 -20.57 -28.73
CA LEU A 33 1.72 -21.24 -28.45
C LEU A 33 1.49 -22.62 -27.82
N HIS A 34 0.48 -22.77 -26.99
CA HIS A 34 0.15 -23.97 -26.22
C HIS A 34 -1.31 -24.39 -26.45
N PRO A 35 -1.66 -24.99 -27.63
CA PRO A 35 -3.04 -25.27 -28.01
C PRO A 35 -3.83 -26.19 -27.05
N HIS A 36 -3.09 -26.99 -26.26
CA HIS A 36 -3.65 -27.91 -25.27
C HIS A 36 -3.93 -27.27 -23.92
N VAL A 37 -3.52 -26.01 -23.70
CA VAL A 37 -3.78 -25.27 -22.46
C VAL A 37 -4.91 -24.26 -22.66
N THR A 38 -5.80 -24.16 -21.69
CA THR A 38 -6.85 -23.12 -21.65
C THR A 38 -6.80 -22.44 -20.29
N ILE A 39 -6.76 -21.12 -20.30
CA ILE A 39 -6.80 -20.32 -19.08
C ILE A 39 -8.25 -19.91 -18.81
N GLU A 40 -8.79 -20.35 -17.68
CA GLU A 40 -10.13 -19.96 -17.20
C GLU A 40 -9.98 -18.99 -16.03
N PHE A 41 -10.65 -17.85 -16.10
CA PHE A 41 -10.64 -16.84 -15.04
C PHE A 41 -11.81 -17.03 -14.10
N LEU A 42 -11.52 -17.10 -12.81
CA LEU A 42 -12.54 -17.05 -11.77
C LEU A 42 -12.98 -15.58 -11.58
N PRO A 43 -14.28 -15.35 -11.29
CA PRO A 43 -14.74 -13.99 -11.02
C PRO A 43 -14.06 -13.40 -9.80
N GLU A 44 -13.88 -12.08 -9.81
CA GLU A 44 -13.36 -11.33 -8.67
C GLU A 44 -14.28 -11.48 -7.45
N ILE A 45 -13.68 -11.64 -6.28
CA ILE A 45 -14.38 -11.77 -5.00
C ILE A 45 -14.05 -10.55 -4.14
N THR A 46 -15.06 -9.73 -3.91
CA THR A 46 -14.97 -8.52 -3.10
C THR A 46 -15.98 -8.55 -1.95
N PRO A 47 -15.74 -7.89 -0.82
CA PRO A 47 -14.49 -7.23 -0.43
C PRO A 47 -13.39 -8.24 -0.01
N GLN A 48 -12.17 -7.74 0.27
CA GLN A 48 -10.96 -8.53 0.53
C GLN A 48 -11.14 -9.57 1.66
N ASP A 49 -11.85 -9.26 2.73
CA ASP A 49 -12.12 -10.17 3.83
C ASP A 49 -12.93 -11.42 3.43
N ARG A 50 -13.84 -11.25 2.47
CA ARG A 50 -14.56 -12.40 1.85
C ARG A 50 -13.62 -13.24 1.02
N PHE A 51 -12.72 -12.61 0.26
CA PHE A 51 -11.73 -13.33 -0.51
C PHE A 51 -10.81 -14.17 0.38
N ASP A 52 -10.26 -13.61 1.44
CA ASP A 52 -9.37 -14.32 2.36
C ASP A 52 -10.05 -15.56 2.97
N THR A 53 -11.28 -15.41 3.43
CA THR A 53 -12.08 -16.53 3.94
C THR A 53 -12.34 -17.59 2.88
N TRP A 54 -12.71 -17.17 1.67
CA TRP A 54 -13.01 -18.06 0.57
C TRP A 54 -11.76 -18.83 0.14
N ILE A 55 -10.64 -18.16 -0.13
CA ILE A 55 -9.42 -18.78 -0.67
C ILE A 55 -8.85 -19.82 0.29
N PHE A 56 -8.82 -19.53 1.59
CA PHE A 56 -8.34 -20.48 2.59
C PHE A 56 -9.24 -21.70 2.68
N THR A 57 -10.55 -21.53 2.60
CA THR A 57 -11.51 -22.64 2.53
C THR A 57 -11.28 -23.50 1.30
N GLN A 58 -11.01 -22.89 0.13
CA GLN A 58 -10.73 -23.62 -1.10
C GLN A 58 -9.41 -24.40 -0.99
N TYR A 59 -8.33 -23.81 -0.52
CA TYR A 59 -7.05 -24.49 -0.34
C TYR A 59 -7.14 -25.63 0.68
N GLN A 60 -7.83 -25.41 1.79
CA GLN A 60 -8.06 -26.46 2.79
C GLN A 60 -8.85 -27.66 2.22
N ALA A 61 -9.75 -27.41 1.28
CA ALA A 61 -10.53 -28.42 0.60
C ALA A 61 -9.83 -29.02 -0.65
N GLY A 62 -8.58 -28.62 -0.96
CA GLY A 62 -7.86 -29.06 -2.16
C GLY A 62 -8.46 -28.59 -3.49
N ARG A 63 -9.22 -27.48 -3.48
CA ARG A 63 -9.96 -26.95 -4.64
C ARG A 63 -9.62 -25.51 -4.99
N GLY A 64 -8.50 -24.98 -4.49
CA GLY A 64 -8.05 -23.65 -4.79
C GLY A 64 -7.73 -23.44 -6.27
N PRO A 65 -7.66 -22.17 -6.75
CA PRO A 65 -7.23 -21.86 -8.11
C PRO A 65 -5.81 -22.35 -8.35
N ASP A 66 -5.51 -22.88 -9.53
CA ASP A 66 -4.18 -23.37 -9.87
C ASP A 66 -3.11 -22.26 -9.80
N LEU A 67 -3.48 -21.06 -10.26
CA LEU A 67 -2.71 -19.83 -10.10
C LEU A 67 -3.62 -18.77 -9.47
N GLY A 68 -3.15 -18.06 -8.46
CA GLY A 68 -3.93 -17.03 -7.77
C GLY A 68 -3.12 -15.82 -7.35
N THR A 69 -3.79 -14.68 -7.17
CA THR A 69 -3.20 -13.51 -6.51
C THR A 69 -3.57 -13.51 -5.02
N GLN A 70 -2.57 -13.29 -4.18
CA GLN A 70 -2.76 -13.15 -2.72
C GLN A 70 -1.74 -12.17 -2.14
N LEU A 71 -2.10 -11.52 -1.04
CA LEU A 71 -1.16 -10.70 -0.27
C LEU A 71 -0.03 -11.57 0.27
N PHE A 72 1.22 -11.14 0.09
CA PHE A 72 2.38 -11.90 0.55
C PHE A 72 2.35 -12.14 2.07
N SER A 73 1.83 -11.18 2.86
CA SER A 73 1.66 -11.31 4.31
C SER A 73 0.74 -12.49 4.69
N GLU A 74 -0.33 -12.72 3.92
CA GLU A 74 -1.24 -13.84 4.15
C GLU A 74 -0.62 -15.17 3.73
N VAL A 75 0.11 -15.19 2.60
CA VAL A 75 0.85 -16.38 2.18
C VAL A 75 1.91 -16.75 3.21
N ASN A 76 2.69 -15.77 3.69
CA ASN A 76 3.73 -15.98 4.70
C ASN A 76 3.17 -16.38 6.09
N ARG A 77 1.91 -16.04 6.38
CA ARG A 77 1.21 -16.51 7.58
C ARG A 77 0.84 -18.01 7.47
N HIS A 78 0.61 -18.51 6.26
CA HIS A 78 0.05 -19.84 6.00
C HIS A 78 0.99 -20.80 5.26
N TYR A 79 2.26 -20.42 4.97
CA TYR A 79 3.17 -21.23 4.16
C TYR A 79 3.40 -22.64 4.70
N LEU A 80 3.38 -22.83 6.04
CA LEU A 80 3.50 -24.15 6.66
C LEU A 80 2.30 -25.09 6.44
N LYS A 81 1.19 -24.58 5.88
CA LYS A 81 0.03 -25.41 5.56
C LYS A 81 0.23 -26.31 4.33
N GLY A 82 1.31 -26.10 3.56
CA GLY A 82 1.58 -26.88 2.36
C GLY A 82 0.63 -26.60 1.18
N TRP A 83 -0.02 -25.45 1.18
CA TRP A 83 -0.98 -25.08 0.12
C TRP A 83 -0.34 -24.54 -1.15
N TYR A 84 0.92 -24.14 -1.10
CA TYR A 84 1.62 -23.42 -2.16
C TYR A 84 2.83 -24.17 -2.68
N VAL A 85 3.10 -24.03 -3.95
CA VAL A 85 4.36 -24.49 -4.60
C VAL A 85 5.49 -23.56 -4.18
N ASN A 86 6.65 -24.14 -3.83
CA ASN A 86 7.88 -23.36 -3.67
C ASN A 86 8.39 -22.90 -5.04
N LEU A 87 8.36 -21.59 -5.31
CA LEU A 87 8.75 -21.01 -6.59
C LEU A 87 10.27 -20.81 -6.74
N LYS A 88 11.03 -20.85 -5.64
CA LYS A 88 12.48 -20.61 -5.65
C LYS A 88 13.25 -21.47 -6.65
N PRO A 89 13.01 -22.80 -6.77
CA PRO A 89 13.69 -23.61 -7.78
C PRO A 89 13.36 -23.25 -9.23
N TYR A 90 12.19 -22.68 -9.48
CA TYR A 90 11.79 -22.24 -10.83
C TYR A 90 12.42 -20.88 -11.18
N LEU A 91 12.60 -19.99 -10.20
CA LEU A 91 13.26 -18.70 -10.39
C LEU A 91 14.73 -18.83 -10.79
N GLU A 92 15.38 -19.96 -10.48
CA GLU A 92 16.74 -20.26 -10.92
C GLU A 92 16.82 -20.79 -12.37
N LYS A 93 15.70 -21.10 -13.00
CA LYS A 93 15.62 -21.54 -14.39
C LYS A 93 15.48 -20.34 -15.34
N PRO A 94 15.90 -20.44 -16.60
CA PRO A 94 15.65 -19.38 -17.57
C PRO A 94 14.16 -19.23 -17.86
N ASN A 95 13.72 -17.99 -18.05
CA ASN A 95 12.39 -17.69 -18.60
C ASN A 95 12.47 -17.81 -20.13
N PRO A 96 11.78 -18.79 -20.78
CA PRO A 96 11.90 -19.03 -22.21
C PRO A 96 11.32 -17.91 -23.08
N TYR A 97 10.54 -17.02 -22.48
CA TYR A 97 9.91 -15.88 -23.16
C TYR A 97 10.76 -14.61 -23.12
N VAL A 98 11.93 -14.65 -22.47
CA VAL A 98 12.84 -13.49 -22.36
C VAL A 98 14.16 -13.85 -23.03
N GLU A 99 14.48 -13.20 -24.15
CA GLU A 99 15.68 -13.48 -24.92
C GLU A 99 16.96 -13.31 -24.09
N GLY A 100 17.83 -14.33 -24.11
CA GLY A 100 19.09 -14.30 -23.38
C GLY A 100 18.97 -14.43 -21.86
N ASN A 101 17.77 -14.57 -21.31
CA ASN A 101 17.59 -14.75 -19.87
C ASN A 101 18.16 -16.10 -19.41
N LYS A 102 18.92 -16.07 -18.32
CA LYS A 102 19.54 -17.27 -17.73
C LYS A 102 18.85 -17.73 -16.46
N ARG A 103 18.25 -16.80 -15.73
CA ARG A 103 17.49 -17.04 -14.51
C ARG A 103 16.25 -16.16 -14.55
N TRP A 104 15.10 -16.75 -14.34
CA TRP A 104 13.85 -15.97 -14.28
C TRP A 104 13.89 -14.87 -13.21
N ALA A 105 14.58 -15.13 -12.09
CA ALA A 105 14.80 -14.13 -11.04
C ALA A 105 15.44 -12.82 -11.54
N ASP A 106 16.27 -12.90 -12.59
CA ASP A 106 17.06 -11.75 -13.05
C ASP A 106 16.23 -10.67 -13.77
N ILE A 107 14.95 -10.92 -14.06
CA ILE A 107 14.05 -9.90 -14.62
C ILE A 107 13.38 -9.04 -13.56
N PHE A 108 13.40 -9.47 -12.29
CA PHE A 108 12.75 -8.78 -11.18
C PHE A 108 13.72 -7.91 -10.38
N GLN A 109 13.22 -6.83 -9.83
CA GLN A 109 13.97 -6.05 -8.86
C GLN A 109 14.27 -6.90 -7.61
N PRO A 110 15.50 -6.85 -7.08
CA PRO A 110 15.86 -7.64 -5.89
C PRO A 110 14.93 -7.38 -4.68
N GLY A 111 14.50 -6.14 -4.50
CA GLY A 111 13.54 -5.76 -3.46
C GLY A 111 12.18 -6.45 -3.62
N ALA A 112 11.71 -6.65 -4.87
CA ALA A 112 10.49 -7.40 -5.14
C ALA A 112 10.62 -8.85 -4.65
N LEU A 113 11.66 -9.54 -5.09
CA LEU A 113 11.88 -10.94 -4.71
C LEU A 113 12.08 -11.10 -3.20
N ALA A 114 12.80 -10.18 -2.56
CA ALA A 114 13.04 -10.21 -1.12
C ALA A 114 11.74 -10.23 -0.31
N THR A 115 10.71 -9.49 -0.74
CA THR A 115 9.41 -9.47 -0.04
C THR A 115 8.63 -10.79 -0.12
N GLY A 116 8.89 -11.59 -1.15
CA GLY A 116 8.25 -12.90 -1.34
C GLY A 116 8.90 -14.06 -0.57
N VAL A 117 10.06 -13.81 0.06
CA VAL A 117 10.77 -14.85 0.82
C VAL A 117 10.06 -15.12 2.16
N ALA A 118 9.67 -16.36 2.36
CA ALA A 118 9.07 -16.82 3.61
C ALA A 118 10.12 -17.03 4.71
N PRO A 119 9.72 -17.15 6.00
CA PRO A 119 10.64 -17.35 7.11
C PRO A 119 11.55 -18.61 7.01
N ASP A 120 11.15 -19.60 6.23
CA ASP A 120 11.96 -20.80 5.95
C ASP A 120 12.98 -20.63 4.81
N GLY A 121 13.08 -19.42 4.25
CA GLY A 121 13.98 -19.09 3.14
C GLY A 121 13.50 -19.55 1.76
N ASN A 122 12.29 -20.09 1.65
CA ASN A 122 11.64 -20.45 0.38
C ASN A 122 10.77 -19.28 -0.12
N MET A 123 10.22 -19.43 -1.33
CA MET A 123 9.32 -18.45 -1.93
C MET A 123 8.01 -19.12 -2.36
N TYR A 124 6.92 -18.75 -1.74
CA TYR A 124 5.58 -19.30 -2.02
C TYR A 124 4.66 -18.28 -2.71
N VAL A 125 5.14 -17.08 -2.86
CA VAL A 125 4.47 -15.97 -3.57
C VAL A 125 5.51 -15.19 -4.35
N LEU A 126 5.19 -14.88 -5.62
CA LEU A 126 6.02 -14.05 -6.49
C LEU A 126 5.45 -12.62 -6.51
N PRO A 127 6.08 -11.64 -5.85
CA PRO A 127 5.67 -10.25 -5.92
C PRO A 127 6.06 -9.66 -7.27
N THR A 128 5.10 -9.16 -8.01
CA THR A 128 5.34 -8.56 -9.34
C THR A 128 4.83 -7.14 -9.46
N GLY A 129 4.10 -6.64 -8.46
CA GLY A 129 3.53 -5.29 -8.48
C GLY A 129 4.01 -4.43 -7.33
N VAL A 130 4.27 -3.16 -7.63
CA VAL A 130 4.60 -2.10 -6.68
C VAL A 130 3.48 -1.08 -6.66
N VAL A 131 2.97 -0.74 -5.48
CA VAL A 131 2.00 0.33 -5.30
C VAL A 131 2.66 1.50 -4.59
N GLY A 132 2.28 2.71 -4.96
CA GLY A 132 2.65 3.93 -4.24
C GLY A 132 1.41 4.78 -4.00
N THR A 133 1.45 5.62 -2.97
CA THR A 133 0.45 6.67 -2.74
C THR A 133 0.96 8.00 -3.28
N GLY A 134 0.04 8.87 -3.68
CA GLY A 134 0.36 10.22 -4.13
C GLY A 134 -0.84 11.16 -4.01
N ILE A 135 -0.59 12.44 -4.03
CA ILE A 135 -1.65 13.45 -4.02
C ILE A 135 -2.01 13.82 -5.46
N TYR A 136 -3.17 13.37 -5.90
CA TYR A 136 -3.77 13.75 -7.17
C TYR A 136 -4.30 15.18 -7.08
N TYR A 137 -4.10 15.97 -8.15
CA TYR A 137 -4.59 17.33 -8.20
C TYR A 137 -5.23 17.69 -9.54
N ASN A 138 -6.21 18.58 -9.49
CA ASN A 138 -6.89 19.11 -10.65
C ASN A 138 -6.08 20.30 -11.21
N LYS A 139 -5.44 20.10 -12.39
CA LYS A 139 -4.59 21.12 -13.04
C LYS A 139 -5.35 22.39 -13.38
N ASP A 140 -6.64 22.28 -13.73
CA ASP A 140 -7.45 23.44 -14.10
C ASP A 140 -7.75 24.34 -12.90
N ILE A 141 -8.02 23.73 -11.71
CA ILE A 141 -8.20 24.50 -10.47
C ILE A 141 -6.88 25.15 -10.08
N PHE A 142 -5.76 24.44 -10.12
CA PHE A 142 -4.44 24.96 -9.80
C PHE A 142 -4.08 26.14 -10.68
N ALA A 143 -4.27 26.01 -12.00
CA ALA A 143 -4.04 27.10 -12.96
C ALA A 143 -4.93 28.32 -12.70
N ARG A 144 -6.24 28.12 -12.41
CA ARG A 144 -7.16 29.21 -12.10
C ARG A 144 -6.82 29.97 -10.82
N VAL A 145 -6.30 29.25 -9.82
CA VAL A 145 -5.89 29.85 -8.54
C VAL A 145 -4.48 30.41 -8.60
N GLY A 146 -3.70 30.05 -9.63
CA GLY A 146 -2.32 30.49 -9.80
C GLY A 146 -1.37 29.84 -8.80
N VAL A 147 -1.50 28.52 -8.61
CA VAL A 147 -0.65 27.73 -7.71
C VAL A 147 -0.06 26.54 -8.44
N GLU A 148 1.10 26.07 -7.95
CA GLU A 148 1.81 24.90 -8.46
C GLU A 148 1.86 23.82 -7.36
N PRO A 149 2.15 22.54 -7.69
CA PRO A 149 2.33 21.50 -6.70
C PRO A 149 3.38 21.87 -5.64
N PRO A 150 3.07 21.69 -4.34
CA PRO A 150 3.95 22.09 -3.24
C PRO A 150 5.06 21.06 -3.01
N GLU A 151 6.23 21.53 -2.57
CA GLU A 151 7.32 20.67 -2.09
C GLU A 151 7.32 20.53 -0.57
N THR A 152 6.81 21.54 0.14
CA THR A 152 6.82 21.62 1.60
C THR A 152 5.42 21.68 2.19
N TRP A 153 5.33 21.27 3.47
CA TRP A 153 4.08 21.37 4.22
C TRP A 153 3.55 22.81 4.34
N ALA A 154 4.43 23.78 4.51
CA ALA A 154 4.04 25.19 4.58
C ALA A 154 3.40 25.66 3.27
N GLU A 155 4.03 25.34 2.12
CA GLU A 155 3.45 25.60 0.80
C GLU A 155 2.12 24.87 0.59
N PHE A 156 2.03 23.61 1.06
CA PHE A 156 0.81 22.82 0.98
C PHE A 156 -0.35 23.45 1.74
N MET A 157 -0.11 23.98 2.94
CA MET A 157 -1.14 24.71 3.71
C MET A 157 -1.54 26.00 3.00
N GLU A 158 -0.57 26.76 2.47
CA GLU A 158 -0.84 28.02 1.77
C GLU A 158 -1.64 27.81 0.49
N ILE A 159 -1.32 26.78 -0.30
CA ILE A 159 -2.06 26.42 -1.51
C ILE A 159 -3.51 26.07 -1.16
N GLN A 160 -3.73 25.29 -0.14
CA GLN A 160 -5.09 24.93 0.30
C GLN A 160 -5.89 26.15 0.75
N ARG A 161 -5.24 27.08 1.46
CA ARG A 161 -5.88 28.36 1.84
C ARG A 161 -6.31 29.15 0.63
N LYS A 162 -5.46 29.25 -0.42
CA LYS A 162 -5.78 29.95 -1.67
C LYS A 162 -6.93 29.27 -2.43
N ILE A 163 -6.91 27.95 -2.52
CA ILE A 163 -7.95 27.16 -3.17
C ILE A 163 -9.31 27.34 -2.44
N GLN A 164 -9.29 27.31 -1.11
CA GLN A 164 -10.50 27.55 -0.30
C GLN A 164 -11.04 28.96 -0.50
N ALA A 165 -10.18 29.98 -0.52
CA ALA A 165 -10.56 31.36 -0.77
C ALA A 165 -11.15 31.57 -2.18
N ALA A 166 -10.78 30.74 -3.15
CA ALA A 166 -11.35 30.72 -4.49
C ALA A 166 -12.69 29.94 -4.58
N GLY A 167 -13.19 29.40 -3.46
CA GLY A 167 -14.50 28.74 -3.39
C GLY A 167 -14.51 27.25 -3.73
N TYR A 168 -13.32 26.61 -3.88
CA TYR A 168 -13.21 25.16 -4.07
C TYR A 168 -13.02 24.45 -2.74
N ILE A 169 -13.34 23.14 -2.71
CA ILE A 169 -12.90 22.24 -1.65
C ILE A 169 -11.41 21.96 -1.89
N PRO A 170 -10.49 22.34 -0.98
CA PRO A 170 -9.07 22.10 -1.22
C PRO A 170 -8.75 20.63 -1.29
N PHE A 171 -9.29 19.81 -0.38
CA PHE A 171 -8.93 18.41 -0.26
C PHE A 171 -10.16 17.52 0.01
N ALA A 172 -10.36 16.49 -0.81
CA ALA A 172 -11.36 15.45 -0.56
C ALA A 172 -10.77 14.37 0.34
N PHE A 173 -10.95 14.50 1.66
CA PHE A 173 -10.37 13.58 2.64
C PHE A 173 -11.44 12.67 3.24
N PRO A 174 -11.45 11.34 2.97
CA PRO A 174 -12.40 10.40 3.54
C PRO A 174 -11.98 9.97 4.95
N MET A 175 -12.89 10.07 5.92
CA MET A 175 -12.70 9.53 7.27
C MET A 175 -13.72 8.45 7.64
N ALA A 176 -14.73 8.20 6.80
CA ALA A 176 -15.67 7.10 7.00
C ALA A 176 -15.23 5.85 6.24
N GLY A 177 -15.68 4.68 6.70
CA GLY A 177 -15.39 3.41 6.06
C GLY A 177 -13.92 2.99 6.19
N ALA A 178 -13.31 2.58 5.08
CA ALA A 178 -11.91 2.19 5.06
C ALA A 178 -11.01 3.38 5.42
N LYS A 179 -10.28 3.25 6.51
CA LYS A 179 -9.45 4.32 7.10
C LYS A 179 -8.07 4.46 6.43
N ALA A 180 -7.95 3.96 5.20
CA ALA A 180 -6.69 3.88 4.46
C ALA A 180 -6.02 5.25 4.31
N THR A 181 -6.73 6.25 3.82
CA THR A 181 -6.19 7.61 3.62
C THR A 181 -5.67 8.22 4.92
N THR A 182 -6.41 8.05 6.04
CA THR A 182 -5.97 8.52 7.37
C THR A 182 -4.71 7.77 7.82
N ASN A 183 -4.67 6.45 7.64
CA ASN A 183 -3.52 5.64 7.98
C ASN A 183 -2.27 6.05 7.17
N TRP A 184 -2.40 6.18 5.85
CA TRP A 184 -1.30 6.60 4.99
C TRP A 184 -0.76 7.98 5.36
N SER A 185 -1.66 8.95 5.58
CA SER A 185 -1.29 10.30 5.98
C SER A 185 -0.54 10.33 7.30
N LEU A 186 -1.02 9.60 8.30
CA LEU A 186 -0.36 9.49 9.60
C LEU A 186 1.01 8.82 9.51
N ARG A 187 1.14 7.78 8.69
CA ARG A 187 2.42 7.08 8.50
C ARG A 187 3.49 7.99 7.91
N VAL A 188 3.16 8.76 6.86
CA VAL A 188 4.13 9.72 6.27
C VAL A 188 4.46 10.85 7.21
N ILE A 189 3.47 11.43 7.90
CA ILE A 189 3.69 12.50 8.89
C ILE A 189 4.55 11.98 10.04
N GLN A 190 4.21 10.81 10.60
CA GLN A 190 4.93 10.19 11.70
C GLN A 190 6.38 9.87 11.34
N ASP A 191 6.60 9.31 10.15
CA ASP A 191 7.94 8.99 9.65
C ASP A 191 8.84 10.24 9.59
N MET A 192 8.31 11.38 9.13
CA MET A 192 9.04 12.64 9.06
C MET A 192 9.25 13.28 10.42
N ILE A 193 8.24 13.25 11.29
CA ILE A 193 8.32 13.90 12.61
C ILE A 193 9.17 13.11 13.59
N LEU A 194 9.11 11.77 13.55
CA LEU A 194 9.89 10.93 14.46
C LEU A 194 11.28 10.57 13.93
N ASP A 195 11.73 11.11 12.82
CA ASP A 195 13.00 10.75 12.17
C ASP A 195 14.18 10.74 13.15
N SER A 196 14.36 11.78 13.93
CA SER A 196 15.42 11.87 14.94
C SER A 196 15.27 10.88 16.11
N LYS A 197 14.07 10.33 16.31
CA LYS A 197 13.74 9.41 17.41
C LYS A 197 13.73 7.95 17.00
N LEU A 198 13.67 7.66 15.70
CA LEU A 198 13.62 6.28 15.20
C LEU A 198 14.78 5.40 15.68
N PRO A 199 16.05 5.88 15.78
CA PRO A 199 17.16 5.10 16.34
C PRO A 199 16.92 4.63 17.77
N GLU A 200 16.34 5.48 18.62
CA GLU A 200 16.01 5.17 20.01
C GLU A 200 14.82 4.20 20.08
N ILE A 201 13.78 4.41 19.26
CA ILE A 201 12.63 3.49 19.16
C ILE A 201 13.09 2.10 18.73
N LYS A 202 13.98 2.01 17.75
CA LYS A 202 14.60 0.75 17.32
C LYS A 202 15.51 0.14 18.40
N GLY A 203 16.09 0.97 19.26
CA GLY A 203 16.97 0.57 20.35
C GLY A 203 18.40 0.22 19.93
N THR A 204 18.80 0.62 18.73
CA THR A 204 20.17 0.41 18.22
C THR A 204 21.04 1.63 18.31
N GLY A 205 20.45 2.83 18.42
CA GLY A 205 21.15 4.11 18.30
C GLY A 205 21.60 4.47 16.88
N GLU A 206 21.43 3.55 15.92
CA GLU A 206 21.82 3.74 14.53
C GLU A 206 20.65 4.25 13.69
N PRO A 207 20.90 5.03 12.63
CA PRO A 207 19.84 5.49 11.72
C PRO A 207 18.99 4.35 11.17
N VAL A 208 17.67 4.52 11.21
CA VAL A 208 16.73 3.54 10.64
C VAL A 208 16.59 3.78 9.15
N VAL A 209 17.12 2.87 8.36
CA VAL A 209 17.06 2.91 6.90
C VAL A 209 15.64 2.54 6.44
N ARG A 210 15.16 3.18 5.38
CA ARG A 210 13.91 2.79 4.72
C ARG A 210 14.06 1.46 4.03
N THR A 211 13.04 0.63 4.10
CA THR A 211 13.01 -0.67 3.43
C THR A 211 11.76 -0.77 2.55
N MET A 212 11.77 -1.71 1.63
CA MET A 212 10.59 -2.06 0.82
C MET A 212 9.70 -3.08 1.54
N ILE A 213 10.14 -3.62 2.67
CA ILE A 213 9.47 -4.67 3.43
C ILE A 213 8.99 -4.09 4.77
N GLU A 214 7.70 -4.19 4.98
CA GLU A 214 7.08 -3.73 6.23
C GLU A 214 7.58 -4.56 7.42
N GLY A 215 7.99 -3.86 8.50
CA GLY A 215 8.52 -4.48 9.71
C GLY A 215 10.03 -4.69 9.75
N GLU A 216 10.75 -4.51 8.64
CA GLU A 216 12.23 -4.55 8.64
C GLU A 216 12.87 -3.25 9.17
N GLY A 217 12.18 -2.11 9.07
CA GLY A 217 12.62 -0.86 9.66
C GLY A 217 12.61 -0.97 11.19
N ILE A 218 11.45 -0.78 11.79
CA ILE A 218 11.17 -1.03 13.21
C ILE A 218 10.17 -2.17 13.27
N SER A 219 10.57 -3.29 13.85
CA SER A 219 9.73 -4.47 14.02
C SER A 219 8.65 -4.24 15.08
N GLN A 220 7.60 -5.06 15.04
CA GLN A 220 6.53 -5.02 16.06
C GLN A 220 7.07 -5.19 17.48
N LYS A 221 8.05 -6.09 17.68
CA LYS A 221 8.67 -6.33 18.99
C LYS A 221 9.47 -5.12 19.48
N GLU A 222 10.23 -4.46 18.58
CA GLU A 222 10.98 -3.24 18.91
C GLU A 222 10.03 -2.08 19.24
N LEU A 223 8.93 -1.93 18.51
CA LEU A 223 7.90 -0.92 18.79
C LEU A 223 7.26 -1.15 20.16
N VAL A 224 6.86 -2.39 20.46
CA VAL A 224 6.28 -2.76 21.78
C VAL A 224 7.27 -2.50 22.91
N ARG A 225 8.56 -2.85 22.74
CA ARG A 225 9.61 -2.48 23.68
C ARG A 225 9.71 -0.98 23.91
N ALA A 226 9.68 -0.19 22.82
CA ALA A 226 9.77 1.27 22.91
C ALA A 226 8.57 1.87 23.65
N ILE A 227 7.37 1.31 23.47
CA ILE A 227 6.16 1.71 24.21
C ILE A 227 6.35 1.42 25.70
N LYS A 228 6.73 0.19 26.07
CA LYS A 228 6.88 -0.21 27.47
C LYS A 228 8.00 0.56 28.19
N LYS A 229 9.04 1.01 27.46
CA LYS A 229 10.11 1.88 27.97
C LYS A 229 9.74 3.37 27.95
N GLY A 230 8.57 3.76 27.47
CA GLY A 230 8.13 5.15 27.36
C GLY A 230 8.86 5.96 26.28
N VAL A 231 9.68 5.32 25.43
CA VAL A 231 10.39 5.95 24.31
C VAL A 231 9.42 6.30 23.17
N TYR A 232 8.47 5.42 22.89
CA TYR A 232 7.36 5.69 21.99
C TYR A 232 6.10 5.91 22.81
N SER A 233 5.67 7.17 22.95
CA SER A 233 4.59 7.55 23.85
C SER A 233 3.74 8.67 23.28
N ALA A 234 2.41 8.54 23.40
CA ALA A 234 1.47 9.61 23.05
C ALA A 234 1.58 10.85 23.98
N LYS A 235 2.34 10.76 25.07
CA LYS A 235 2.66 11.88 25.95
C LYS A 235 3.88 12.69 25.50
N ASP A 236 4.65 12.16 24.58
CA ASP A 236 5.81 12.83 24.01
C ASP A 236 5.37 13.98 23.09
N PRO A 237 5.84 15.22 23.30
CA PRO A 237 5.48 16.36 22.45
C PRO A 237 5.83 16.15 20.96
N GLN A 238 6.94 15.46 20.66
CA GLN A 238 7.31 15.14 19.27
C GLN A 238 6.30 14.15 18.65
N TRP A 239 5.84 13.15 19.40
CA TRP A 239 4.81 12.24 18.96
C TRP A 239 3.46 12.97 18.77
N GLN A 240 3.10 13.91 19.64
CA GLN A 240 1.86 14.69 19.58
C GLN A 240 1.78 15.59 18.34
N GLU A 241 2.92 15.96 17.80
CA GLU A 241 3.02 16.88 16.66
C GLU A 241 2.28 16.35 15.41
N GLN A 242 2.25 15.03 15.20
CA GLN A 242 1.46 14.44 14.13
C GLN A 242 -0.04 14.75 14.24
N LEU A 243 -0.58 14.80 15.47
CA LEU A 243 -1.99 15.15 15.69
C LEU A 243 -2.23 16.64 15.43
N ARG A 244 -1.29 17.52 15.82
CA ARG A 244 -1.35 18.96 15.57
C ARG A 244 -1.37 19.23 14.05
N LEU A 245 -0.44 18.66 13.31
CA LEU A 245 -0.35 18.82 11.86
C LEU A 245 -1.60 18.31 11.15
N LEU A 246 -2.10 17.15 11.56
CA LEU A 246 -3.33 16.60 10.98
C LEU A 246 -4.55 17.48 11.28
N LYS A 247 -4.63 18.06 12.48
CA LYS A 247 -5.69 19.01 12.84
C LYS A 247 -5.59 20.31 12.04
N GLU A 248 -4.38 20.83 11.82
CA GLU A 248 -4.14 21.96 10.95
C GLU A 248 -4.64 21.68 9.51
N TRP A 249 -4.29 20.52 8.97
CA TRP A 249 -4.71 20.12 7.63
C TRP A 249 -6.22 19.89 7.53
N SER A 250 -6.86 19.37 8.59
CA SER A 250 -8.30 19.08 8.59
C SER A 250 -9.19 20.30 8.36
N GLN A 251 -8.68 21.51 8.53
CA GLN A 251 -9.40 22.77 8.23
C GLN A 251 -9.67 22.95 6.73
N TYR A 252 -8.94 22.25 5.87
CA TYR A 252 -9.05 22.30 4.42
C TYR A 252 -9.76 21.08 3.83
N TRP A 253 -10.19 20.14 4.66
CA TRP A 253 -10.99 19.00 4.22
C TRP A 253 -12.42 19.46 3.92
N GLY A 254 -13.05 18.83 2.95
CA GLY A 254 -14.40 19.20 2.57
C GLY A 254 -15.41 19.06 3.72
N PRO A 255 -16.50 19.81 3.71
CA PRO A 255 -17.53 19.72 4.71
C PRO A 255 -18.07 18.29 4.81
N GLY A 256 -18.25 17.78 6.03
CA GLY A 256 -18.73 16.44 6.27
C GLY A 256 -17.68 15.33 6.09
N TYR A 257 -16.40 15.65 6.07
CA TYR A 257 -15.29 14.68 5.90
C TYR A 257 -15.37 13.47 6.86
N LEU A 258 -15.93 13.63 8.06
CA LEU A 258 -16.12 12.53 9.02
C LEU A 258 -17.05 11.42 8.51
N SER A 259 -17.99 11.78 7.65
CA SER A 259 -18.94 10.84 7.03
C SER A 259 -18.63 10.57 5.56
N LEU A 260 -17.57 11.16 5.02
CA LEU A 260 -17.14 10.98 3.64
C LEU A 260 -16.41 9.65 3.52
N ASP A 261 -16.96 8.75 2.73
CA ASP A 261 -16.29 7.50 2.34
C ASP A 261 -15.35 7.71 1.15
N PRO A 262 -14.47 6.73 0.81
CA PRO A 262 -13.55 6.85 -0.30
C PRO A 262 -14.22 7.10 -1.66
N ASP A 263 -15.38 6.49 -1.93
CA ASP A 263 -16.10 6.68 -3.19
C ASP A 263 -16.72 8.08 -3.30
N ALA A 264 -17.21 8.60 -2.19
CA ALA A 264 -17.73 9.97 -2.15
C ALA A 264 -16.60 11.00 -2.27
N ALA A 265 -15.42 10.76 -1.65
CA ALA A 265 -14.23 11.59 -1.82
C ALA A 265 -13.75 11.58 -3.28
N TYR A 266 -13.67 10.40 -3.88
CA TYR A 266 -13.35 10.27 -5.29
C TYR A 266 -14.34 11.04 -6.18
N ARG A 267 -15.65 10.94 -5.92
CA ARG A 267 -16.67 11.69 -6.69
C ARG A 267 -16.50 13.21 -6.56
N LEU A 268 -16.13 13.73 -5.38
CA LEU A 268 -15.84 15.17 -5.22
C LEU A 268 -14.66 15.59 -6.11
N PHE A 269 -13.61 14.77 -6.18
CA PHE A 269 -12.45 15.06 -7.00
C PHE A 269 -12.76 14.94 -8.50
N VAL A 270 -13.28 13.79 -8.95
CA VAL A 270 -13.49 13.50 -10.38
C VAL A 270 -14.50 14.46 -11.04
N THR A 271 -15.42 15.04 -10.27
CA THR A 271 -16.37 16.06 -10.74
C THR A 271 -15.82 17.50 -10.64
N GLY A 272 -14.55 17.69 -10.27
CA GLY A 272 -13.90 19.01 -10.15
C GLY A 272 -14.42 19.87 -8.98
N ARG A 273 -15.11 19.29 -8.01
CA ARG A 273 -15.56 19.99 -6.79
C ARG A 273 -14.46 20.11 -5.74
N ALA A 274 -13.57 19.14 -5.67
CA ALA A 274 -12.37 19.16 -4.84
C ALA A 274 -11.13 19.28 -5.73
N ALA A 275 -10.14 20.04 -5.25
CA ALA A 275 -8.90 20.28 -5.96
C ALA A 275 -7.91 19.14 -5.83
N MET A 276 -7.92 18.41 -4.71
CA MET A 276 -6.94 17.36 -4.41
C MET A 276 -7.61 16.13 -3.78
N LEU A 277 -6.94 14.96 -3.98
CA LEU A 277 -7.29 13.65 -3.41
C LEU A 277 -6.01 12.88 -3.11
N TYR A 278 -5.89 12.24 -1.97
CA TYR A 278 -4.76 11.34 -1.65
C TYR A 278 -5.19 9.89 -1.83
N ASP A 279 -4.56 9.20 -2.79
CA ASP A 279 -4.90 7.81 -3.10
C ASP A 279 -3.66 7.07 -3.67
N THR A 280 -3.82 5.81 -3.99
CA THR A 280 -2.78 4.96 -4.58
C THR A 280 -2.68 5.14 -6.09
N SER A 281 -1.61 4.61 -6.69
CA SER A 281 -1.44 4.50 -8.15
C SER A 281 -2.64 3.82 -8.85
N ALA A 282 -3.43 3.04 -8.12
CA ALA A 282 -4.66 2.41 -8.63
C ALA A 282 -5.70 3.39 -9.19
N LYS A 283 -5.59 4.69 -8.89
CA LYS A 283 -6.52 5.70 -9.43
C LYS A 283 -6.15 6.24 -10.80
N ILE A 284 -4.95 5.96 -11.33
CA ILE A 284 -4.52 6.50 -12.63
C ILE A 284 -5.50 6.09 -13.72
N LYS A 285 -5.63 4.80 -13.97
CA LYS A 285 -6.50 4.28 -15.03
C LYS A 285 -7.97 4.63 -14.81
N VAL A 286 -8.41 4.56 -13.56
CA VAL A 286 -9.78 4.93 -13.17
C VAL A 286 -10.05 6.39 -13.54
N LEU A 287 -9.15 7.31 -13.19
CA LEU A 287 -9.28 8.73 -13.54
C LEU A 287 -9.16 8.99 -15.03
N GLU A 288 -8.28 8.28 -15.74
CA GLU A 288 -8.11 8.46 -17.19
C GLU A 288 -9.36 8.17 -17.98
N THR A 289 -10.08 7.12 -17.60
CA THR A 289 -11.21 6.61 -18.36
C THR A 289 -12.57 6.94 -17.75
N ASP A 290 -12.62 7.57 -16.55
CA ASP A 290 -13.88 7.99 -15.93
C ASP A 290 -14.55 9.12 -16.73
N ASN A 291 -15.75 8.87 -17.22
CA ASN A 291 -16.51 9.78 -18.06
C ASN A 291 -17.02 11.04 -17.34
N LEU A 292 -16.94 11.10 -16.01
CA LEU A 292 -17.27 12.31 -15.23
C LEU A 292 -16.12 13.31 -15.17
N ARG A 293 -14.89 12.88 -15.46
CA ARG A 293 -13.73 13.78 -15.44
C ARG A 293 -13.70 14.68 -16.66
N GLN A 294 -13.67 15.99 -16.43
CA GLN A 294 -13.64 17.02 -17.47
C GLN A 294 -12.43 17.97 -17.31
N PHE A 295 -11.34 17.49 -16.69
CA PHE A 295 -10.12 18.26 -16.43
C PHE A 295 -8.88 17.37 -16.56
N GLU A 296 -7.73 17.99 -16.75
CA GLU A 296 -6.45 17.30 -16.66
C GLU A 296 -5.99 17.20 -15.21
N PHE A 297 -5.44 16.03 -14.83
CA PHE A 297 -4.89 15.82 -13.50
C PHE A 297 -3.37 15.63 -13.52
N GLY A 298 -2.76 15.83 -12.37
CA GLY A 298 -1.38 15.45 -12.08
C GLY A 298 -1.30 14.76 -10.73
N VAL A 299 -0.11 14.31 -10.38
CA VAL A 299 0.20 13.69 -9.10
C VAL A 299 1.48 14.32 -8.56
N PHE A 300 1.53 14.53 -7.25
CA PHE A 300 2.75 14.92 -6.55
C PHE A 300 2.92 14.13 -5.26
N ASP A 301 4.15 14.05 -4.78
CA ASP A 301 4.53 13.35 -3.56
C ASP A 301 3.96 14.04 -2.32
N PHE A 302 3.83 13.30 -1.21
CA PHE A 302 3.41 13.91 0.04
C PHE A 302 4.46 14.97 0.46
N PRO A 303 4.04 16.24 0.74
CA PRO A 303 4.96 17.35 0.97
C PRO A 303 5.83 17.14 2.20
N ARG A 304 7.08 17.51 2.08
CA ARG A 304 8.10 17.43 3.12
C ARG A 304 7.79 18.36 4.29
N ILE A 305 7.82 17.85 5.51
CA ILE A 305 7.71 18.69 6.72
C ILE A 305 9.09 19.25 7.05
N THR A 306 9.18 20.57 7.17
CA THR A 306 10.41 21.30 7.49
C THR A 306 10.30 21.98 8.84
N GLN A 307 11.41 22.55 9.35
CA GLN A 307 11.43 23.30 10.59
C GLN A 307 10.52 24.56 10.58
N GLU A 308 10.14 25.04 9.42
CA GLU A 308 9.14 26.09 9.27
C GLU A 308 7.77 25.66 9.80
N SER A 309 7.43 24.38 9.63
CA SER A 309 6.11 23.82 10.00
C SER A 309 6.12 23.09 11.34
N SER A 310 7.27 22.53 11.75
CA SER A 310 7.42 21.81 13.00
C SER A 310 8.85 21.86 13.53
N PRO A 311 9.06 22.18 14.82
CA PRO A 311 10.40 22.21 15.42
C PRO A 311 11.05 20.81 15.50
N TYR A 312 10.29 19.75 15.35
CA TYR A 312 10.77 18.37 15.39
C TYR A 312 11.19 17.82 14.03
N ALA A 313 10.89 18.54 12.95
CA ALA A 313 11.21 18.08 11.59
C ALA A 313 12.72 18.20 11.32
N THR A 314 13.30 17.13 10.79
CA THR A 314 14.70 17.10 10.30
C THR A 314 14.82 17.52 8.83
N GLY A 315 13.68 17.66 8.13
CA GLY A 315 13.62 17.93 6.69
C GLY A 315 13.71 16.67 5.83
N VAL A 316 13.70 15.49 6.44
CA VAL A 316 13.64 14.21 5.70
C VAL A 316 12.33 14.12 4.90
N SER A 317 12.41 13.53 3.73
CA SER A 317 11.22 13.25 2.90
C SER A 317 10.65 11.87 3.21
N ALA A 318 9.32 11.77 3.26
CA ALA A 318 8.57 10.52 3.25
C ALA A 318 7.49 10.65 2.15
N PRO A 319 7.85 10.49 0.87
CA PRO A 319 7.00 10.92 -0.25
C PRO A 319 5.74 10.08 -0.41
N ALA A 320 5.78 8.82 0.02
CA ALA A 320 4.68 7.87 -0.18
C ALA A 320 4.59 6.81 0.92
N VAL A 321 3.45 6.15 0.97
CA VAL A 321 3.28 4.80 1.54
C VAL A 321 3.08 3.84 0.37
N GLY A 322 3.55 2.60 0.49
CA GLY A 322 3.41 1.64 -0.58
C GLY A 322 4.49 0.58 -0.57
N GLY A 323 5.12 0.34 -1.70
CA GLY A 323 6.13 -0.70 -1.89
C GLY A 323 5.51 -2.00 -2.39
N TYR A 324 6.17 -3.10 -2.15
CA TYR A 324 5.70 -4.45 -2.50
C TYR A 324 4.70 -4.92 -1.44
N THR A 325 3.48 -4.41 -1.50
CA THR A 325 2.44 -4.69 -0.48
C THR A 325 1.63 -5.95 -0.75
N GLY A 326 1.98 -6.70 -1.79
CA GLY A 326 1.29 -7.89 -2.24
C GLY A 326 0.28 -7.66 -3.36
N ALA A 327 0.08 -6.43 -3.77
CA ALA A 327 -0.61 -6.12 -5.01
C ALA A 327 0.18 -6.72 -6.19
N GLY A 328 -0.52 -7.47 -7.07
CA GLY A 328 0.16 -8.17 -8.16
C GLY A 328 1.10 -9.29 -7.70
N SER A 329 0.80 -9.98 -6.63
CA SER A 329 1.58 -11.14 -6.15
C SER A 329 0.91 -12.45 -6.55
N TRP A 330 1.70 -13.40 -7.06
CA TRP A 330 1.20 -14.65 -7.62
C TRP A 330 1.58 -15.86 -6.77
N THR A 331 0.62 -16.73 -6.54
CA THR A 331 0.81 -18.03 -5.87
C THR A 331 0.40 -19.17 -6.77
N VAL A 332 1.11 -20.28 -6.74
CA VAL A 332 0.78 -21.52 -7.42
C VAL A 332 0.31 -22.54 -6.38
N ALA A 333 -0.85 -23.12 -6.58
CA ALA A 333 -1.41 -24.09 -5.65
C ALA A 333 -0.63 -25.42 -5.66
N ALA A 334 -0.37 -25.99 -4.49
CA ALA A 334 0.31 -27.30 -4.37
C ALA A 334 -0.45 -28.43 -5.07
N THR A 335 -1.79 -28.33 -5.18
CA THR A 335 -2.63 -29.29 -5.91
C THR A 335 -2.28 -29.41 -7.39
N THR A 336 -1.57 -28.44 -7.98
CA THR A 336 -1.08 -28.50 -9.36
C THR A 336 -0.06 -29.64 -9.56
N ILE A 337 0.71 -29.96 -8.50
CA ILE A 337 1.66 -31.09 -8.52
C ILE A 337 0.88 -32.40 -8.62
N GLU A 338 -0.15 -32.57 -7.81
CA GLU A 338 -1.00 -33.76 -7.80
C GLU A 338 -1.78 -33.94 -9.12
N LYS A 339 -2.19 -32.82 -9.74
CA LYS A 339 -2.84 -32.80 -11.06
C LYS A 339 -1.87 -33.03 -12.20
N GLY A 340 -0.54 -32.99 -11.97
CA GLY A 340 0.50 -33.11 -13.02
C GLY A 340 0.54 -31.91 -13.98
N ILE A 341 0.12 -30.70 -13.54
CA ILE A 341 0.06 -29.50 -14.38
C ILE A 341 0.94 -28.36 -13.85
N VAL A 342 1.75 -28.59 -12.84
CA VAL A 342 2.57 -27.53 -12.22
C VAL A 342 3.48 -26.83 -13.23
N ASP A 343 4.09 -27.58 -14.16
CA ASP A 343 4.98 -27.00 -15.17
C ASP A 343 4.24 -26.09 -16.14
N GLN A 344 2.99 -26.43 -16.52
CA GLN A 344 2.16 -25.57 -17.37
C GLN A 344 1.73 -24.30 -16.65
N VAL A 345 1.44 -24.39 -15.35
CA VAL A 345 1.07 -23.21 -14.55
C VAL A 345 2.26 -22.28 -14.34
N ILE A 346 3.44 -22.83 -14.11
CA ILE A 346 4.70 -22.06 -14.01
C ILE A 346 5.05 -21.42 -15.37
N ASP A 347 4.93 -22.17 -16.46
CA ASP A 347 5.19 -21.67 -17.82
C ASP A 347 4.26 -20.49 -18.18
N TRP A 348 2.96 -20.61 -17.86
CA TRP A 348 2.01 -19.49 -17.95
C TRP A 348 2.44 -18.30 -17.11
N LEU A 349 2.89 -18.51 -15.87
CA LEU A 349 3.35 -17.43 -15.00
C LEU A 349 4.64 -16.77 -15.55
N MET A 350 5.57 -17.55 -16.12
CA MET A 350 6.74 -17.04 -16.83
C MET A 350 6.34 -16.21 -18.06
N PHE A 351 5.32 -16.65 -18.81
CA PHE A 351 4.82 -15.93 -19.97
C PHE A 351 4.24 -14.57 -19.60
N ILE A 352 3.34 -14.50 -18.61
CA ILE A 352 2.71 -13.23 -18.22
C ILE A 352 3.68 -12.26 -17.56
N THR A 353 4.75 -12.75 -16.94
CA THR A 353 5.77 -11.91 -16.27
C THR A 353 6.93 -11.53 -17.17
N ALA A 354 7.00 -12.02 -18.39
CA ALA A 354 7.98 -11.53 -19.37
C ALA A 354 7.73 -10.06 -19.67
N PRO A 355 8.77 -9.17 -19.68
CA PRO A 355 8.59 -7.71 -19.76
C PRO A 355 7.65 -7.27 -20.89
N GLN A 356 7.79 -7.84 -22.10
CA GLN A 356 6.95 -7.52 -23.26
C GLN A 356 5.46 -7.84 -23.07
N ASN A 357 5.12 -8.72 -22.13
CA ASN A 357 3.75 -9.08 -21.78
C ASN A 357 3.26 -8.35 -20.52
N TYR A 358 4.15 -8.19 -19.54
CA TYR A 358 3.79 -7.62 -18.23
C TYR A 358 3.65 -6.10 -18.28
N ILE A 359 4.48 -5.39 -19.07
CA ILE A 359 4.37 -3.94 -19.20
C ILE A 359 3.03 -3.51 -19.79
N PRO A 360 2.54 -4.07 -20.92
CA PRO A 360 1.20 -3.77 -21.40
C PRO A 360 0.09 -4.16 -20.42
N LEU A 361 0.25 -5.27 -19.68
CA LEU A 361 -0.69 -5.67 -18.63
C LEU A 361 -0.74 -4.65 -17.50
N ALA A 362 0.41 -4.15 -17.05
CA ALA A 362 0.49 -3.12 -16.03
C ALA A 362 -0.13 -1.80 -16.49
N ASN A 363 0.10 -1.42 -17.76
CA ASN A 363 -0.51 -0.22 -18.36
C ASN A 363 -2.03 -0.36 -18.52
N ASP A 364 -2.54 -1.55 -18.87
CA ASP A 364 -3.99 -1.80 -18.95
C ASP A 364 -4.66 -1.65 -17.59
N LEU A 365 -4.01 -2.11 -16.54
CA LEU A 365 -4.47 -1.91 -15.16
C LEU A 365 -4.31 -0.46 -14.72
N GLY A 366 -3.15 0.15 -15.01
CA GLY A 366 -2.77 1.48 -14.54
C GLY A 366 -2.77 1.61 -13.01
N TRP A 367 -2.65 0.49 -12.30
CA TRP A 367 -2.80 0.41 -10.83
C TRP A 367 -1.48 0.17 -10.13
N TYR A 368 -0.64 -0.69 -10.70
CA TYR A 368 0.60 -1.13 -10.09
C TYR A 368 1.76 -0.94 -11.06
N SER A 369 2.85 -0.43 -10.54
CA SER A 369 4.09 -0.45 -11.27
C SER A 369 4.66 -1.86 -11.27
N PRO A 370 5.23 -2.35 -12.38
CA PRO A 370 5.89 -3.64 -12.41
C PRO A 370 7.09 -3.67 -11.46
N GLY A 371 7.24 -4.77 -10.72
CA GLY A 371 8.45 -5.08 -9.95
C GLY A 371 9.58 -5.62 -10.82
N LEU A 372 9.65 -5.21 -12.09
CA LEU A 372 10.64 -5.59 -13.07
C LEU A 372 11.80 -4.60 -13.10
N ILE A 373 12.98 -5.07 -13.58
CA ILE A 373 14.15 -4.20 -13.82
C ILE A 373 13.96 -3.37 -15.09
N ASP A 374 13.45 -4.00 -16.16
CA ASP A 374 13.16 -3.31 -17.42
C ASP A 374 11.72 -2.81 -17.40
N LEU A 375 11.58 -1.48 -17.51
CA LEU A 375 10.31 -0.77 -17.51
C LEU A 375 10.06 -0.03 -18.84
N GLU A 376 10.76 -0.43 -19.93
CA GLU A 376 10.54 0.18 -21.24
C GLU A 376 9.06 0.05 -21.66
N GLY A 377 8.44 1.19 -22.00
CA GLY A 377 7.04 1.26 -22.40
C GLY A 377 6.03 1.36 -21.26
N ILE A 378 6.47 1.51 -20.00
CA ILE A 378 5.55 1.81 -18.89
C ILE A 378 4.89 3.18 -19.06
N ASP A 379 3.64 3.31 -18.67
CA ASP A 379 2.93 4.61 -18.70
C ASP A 379 3.69 5.64 -17.83
N PRO A 380 4.09 6.80 -18.41
CA PRO A 380 4.79 7.84 -17.68
C PRO A 380 4.08 8.35 -16.42
N LYS A 381 2.76 8.19 -16.33
CA LYS A 381 1.99 8.56 -15.13
C LYS A 381 2.26 7.63 -13.94
N LEU A 382 2.80 6.44 -14.17
CA LEU A 382 3.24 5.54 -13.10
C LEU A 382 4.64 5.90 -12.56
N GLU A 383 5.46 6.65 -13.31
CA GLU A 383 6.82 7.01 -12.90
C GLU A 383 6.91 7.72 -11.53
N PRO A 384 6.04 8.69 -11.18
CA PRO A 384 6.11 9.32 -9.86
C PRO A 384 5.99 8.31 -8.72
N PHE A 385 5.09 7.32 -8.87
CA PHE A 385 4.90 6.28 -7.86
C PHE A 385 6.08 5.31 -7.77
N ILE A 386 6.73 5.01 -8.90
CA ILE A 386 7.95 4.18 -8.93
C ILE A 386 9.05 4.90 -8.15
N ARG A 387 9.33 6.17 -8.50
CA ARG A 387 10.37 6.97 -7.82
C ARG A 387 10.12 7.15 -6.34
N SER A 388 8.85 7.37 -5.96
CA SER A 388 8.47 7.58 -4.56
C SER A 388 8.78 6.37 -3.67
N VAL A 389 8.87 5.17 -4.25
CA VAL A 389 9.09 3.93 -3.51
C VAL A 389 10.48 3.30 -3.72
N GLU A 390 11.27 3.78 -4.69
CA GLU A 390 12.58 3.21 -5.05
C GLU A 390 13.56 3.08 -3.86
N ASN A 391 13.55 4.06 -2.96
CA ASN A 391 14.43 4.11 -1.81
C ASN A 391 13.82 3.45 -0.55
N GLY A 392 12.75 2.70 -0.72
CA GLY A 392 11.98 2.15 0.38
C GLY A 392 11.01 3.16 1.00
N VAL A 393 9.96 2.65 1.62
CA VAL A 393 8.85 3.44 2.19
C VAL A 393 8.58 3.11 3.65
N PHE A 394 9.15 2.02 4.17
CA PHE A 394 8.89 1.56 5.55
C PHE A 394 10.05 1.86 6.47
N ARG A 395 9.79 2.60 7.54
CA ARG A 395 10.67 2.70 8.72
C ARG A 395 9.91 2.32 9.97
N ILE A 396 8.66 2.77 10.11
CA ILE A 396 7.80 2.50 11.24
C ILE A 396 6.36 2.26 10.78
N GLU A 397 5.73 1.26 11.35
CA GLU A 397 4.27 1.04 11.27
C GLU A 397 3.75 0.89 12.70
N SER A 398 2.89 1.79 13.12
CA SER A 398 2.43 1.87 14.51
C SER A 398 0.90 1.70 14.66
N PHE A 399 0.21 1.28 13.61
CA PHE A 399 -1.23 1.11 13.61
C PHE A 399 -1.63 -0.36 13.44
N TYR A 400 -2.25 -0.73 12.30
CA TYR A 400 -2.84 -2.06 12.09
C TYR A 400 -1.87 -3.24 12.21
N ARG A 401 -0.65 -3.08 11.70
CA ARG A 401 0.34 -4.17 11.66
C ARG A 401 1.44 -3.98 12.71
N GLY A 402 1.69 -2.73 13.10
CA GLY A 402 2.65 -2.42 14.15
C GLY A 402 2.10 -2.70 15.54
N LEU A 403 0.79 -2.50 15.75
CA LEU A 403 0.10 -2.84 16.99
C LEU A 403 -1.07 -3.80 16.72
N THR A 404 -2.30 -3.46 17.11
CA THR A 404 -3.47 -4.30 16.89
C THR A 404 -4.55 -3.56 16.08
N VAL A 405 -5.47 -4.31 15.47
CA VAL A 405 -6.63 -3.73 14.76
C VAL A 405 -7.49 -2.97 15.75
N GLU A 406 -7.68 -3.50 16.94
CA GLU A 406 -8.46 -2.89 18.03
C GLU A 406 -7.87 -1.56 18.44
N TYR A 407 -6.54 -1.48 18.59
CA TYR A 407 -5.85 -0.21 18.85
C TYR A 407 -6.10 0.81 17.75
N ALA A 408 -5.93 0.41 16.49
CA ALA A 408 -6.14 1.31 15.35
C ALA A 408 -7.57 1.86 15.33
N ASP A 409 -8.59 1.05 15.59
CA ASP A 409 -9.98 1.48 15.64
C ASP A 409 -10.26 2.44 16.81
N GLN A 410 -9.68 2.17 17.97
CA GLN A 410 -9.76 3.05 19.14
C GLN A 410 -9.06 4.39 18.86
N PHE A 411 -7.86 4.35 18.27
CA PHE A 411 -7.10 5.53 17.89
C PHE A 411 -7.90 6.41 16.92
N TYR A 412 -8.47 5.85 15.86
CA TYR A 412 -9.25 6.65 14.89
C TYR A 412 -10.50 7.28 15.48
N ARG A 413 -11.16 6.61 16.42
CA ARG A 413 -12.28 7.21 17.15
C ARG A 413 -11.83 8.41 17.97
N VAL A 414 -10.76 8.29 18.75
CA VAL A 414 -10.20 9.38 19.54
C VAL A 414 -9.72 10.53 18.64
N LEU A 415 -9.08 10.20 17.51
CA LEU A 415 -8.66 11.17 16.50
C LEU A 415 -9.86 12.01 16.00
N GLN A 416 -10.98 11.37 15.65
CA GLN A 416 -12.18 12.08 15.21
C GLN A 416 -12.73 13.03 16.30
N GLU A 417 -12.72 12.62 17.57
CA GLU A 417 -13.12 13.46 18.69
C GLU A 417 -12.18 14.65 18.91
N TYR A 418 -10.88 14.44 18.71
CA TYR A 418 -9.89 15.51 18.76
C TYR A 418 -10.03 16.51 17.60
N LEU A 419 -10.16 16.02 16.37
CA LEU A 419 -10.32 16.86 15.17
C LEU A 419 -11.58 17.75 15.27
N THR A 420 -12.65 17.22 15.82
CA THR A 420 -13.92 17.97 16.03
C THR A 420 -13.96 18.85 17.27
N GLY A 421 -12.89 18.85 18.08
CA GLY A 421 -12.81 19.63 19.31
C GLY A 421 -13.62 19.05 20.47
N ARG A 422 -14.17 17.84 20.36
CA ARG A 422 -14.83 17.15 21.48
C ARG A 422 -13.83 16.74 22.57
N LYS A 423 -12.57 16.52 22.18
CA LYS A 423 -11.45 16.33 23.09
C LYS A 423 -10.36 17.35 22.79
N ASN A 424 -9.70 17.86 23.82
CA ASN A 424 -8.46 18.60 23.68
C ASN A 424 -7.28 17.62 23.47
N LEU A 425 -6.08 18.13 23.21
CA LEU A 425 -4.89 17.31 22.92
C LEU A 425 -4.55 16.39 24.11
N GLU A 426 -4.57 16.90 25.35
CA GLU A 426 -4.26 16.16 26.56
C GLU A 426 -5.23 14.97 26.73
N GLN A 427 -6.52 15.20 26.65
CA GLN A 427 -7.54 14.14 26.75
C GLN A 427 -7.41 13.08 25.67
N ALA A 428 -7.09 13.51 24.43
CA ALA A 428 -6.90 12.57 23.32
C ALA A 428 -5.65 11.70 23.53
N THR A 429 -4.53 12.32 23.93
CA THR A 429 -3.28 11.59 24.13
C THR A 429 -3.27 10.73 25.38
N ASP A 430 -4.01 11.08 26.43
CA ASP A 430 -4.25 10.23 27.61
C ASP A 430 -4.94 8.93 27.21
N GLU A 431 -5.97 9.02 26.40
CA GLU A 431 -6.73 7.87 25.98
C GLU A 431 -5.97 7.02 24.95
N ILE A 432 -5.27 7.65 24.00
CA ILE A 432 -4.42 6.96 23.03
C ILE A 432 -3.29 6.22 23.74
N GLN A 433 -2.62 6.83 24.73
CA GLN A 433 -1.56 6.17 25.49
C GLN A 433 -2.05 4.90 26.18
N ARG A 434 -3.20 4.97 26.82
CA ARG A 434 -3.81 3.81 27.49
C ARG A 434 -4.09 2.66 26.51
N TYR A 435 -4.64 2.96 25.32
CA TYR A 435 -4.90 1.94 24.30
C TYR A 435 -3.62 1.37 23.70
N MET A 436 -2.61 2.21 23.55
CA MET A 436 -1.29 1.80 23.06
C MET A 436 -0.61 0.80 24.03
N GLU A 437 -0.66 1.08 25.33
CA GLU A 437 -0.14 0.20 26.37
C GLU A 437 -0.91 -1.13 26.44
N GLN A 438 -2.24 -1.09 26.34
CA GLN A 438 -3.08 -2.30 26.28
C GLN A 438 -2.74 -3.18 25.07
N ALA A 439 -2.55 -2.56 23.88
CA ALA A 439 -2.15 -3.29 22.69
C ALA A 439 -0.73 -3.90 22.83
N ALA A 440 0.18 -3.20 23.48
CA ALA A 440 1.53 -3.69 23.74
C ALA A 440 1.49 -4.91 24.67
N ASP A 441 0.70 -4.87 25.75
CA ASP A 441 0.54 -5.99 26.69
C ASP A 441 -0.08 -7.22 26.01
N GLU A 442 -1.14 -7.01 25.20
CA GLU A 442 -1.75 -8.09 24.40
C GLU A 442 -0.75 -8.75 23.45
N LEU A 443 0.09 -7.95 22.78
CA LEU A 443 1.10 -8.46 21.86
C LEU A 443 2.20 -9.25 22.56
N ILE A 444 2.62 -8.82 23.74
CA ILE A 444 3.58 -9.56 24.58
C ILE A 444 3.02 -10.93 24.95
N GLU A 445 1.79 -10.97 25.44
CA GLU A 445 1.12 -12.22 25.82
C GLU A 445 0.91 -13.15 24.62
N ARG A 446 0.33 -12.63 23.53
CA ARG A 446 0.02 -13.39 22.31
C ARG A 446 1.24 -14.01 21.65
N ASN A 447 2.36 -13.29 21.65
CA ASN A 447 3.59 -13.74 21.00
C ASN A 447 4.58 -14.43 21.96
N GLY A 448 4.28 -14.49 23.25
CA GLY A 448 5.12 -15.12 24.26
C GLY A 448 6.48 -14.43 24.43
N TRP A 449 6.55 -13.09 24.31
CA TRP A 449 7.80 -12.33 24.42
C TRP A 449 8.26 -12.17 25.88
N THR A 450 8.58 -13.29 26.53
CA THR A 450 9.05 -13.32 27.93
C THR A 450 10.42 -12.69 28.13
N ASP A 451 11.26 -12.76 27.11
CA ASP A 451 12.57 -12.07 27.07
C ASP A 451 12.43 -10.54 27.12
N LEU A 452 11.41 -10.01 26.46
CA LEU A 452 11.11 -8.58 26.52
C LEU A 452 10.73 -8.14 27.94
N LEU A 453 9.94 -8.94 28.66
CA LEU A 453 9.59 -8.65 30.05
C LEU A 453 10.84 -8.63 30.94
N ALA A 454 11.76 -9.60 30.76
CA ALA A 454 13.02 -9.62 31.51
C ALA A 454 13.91 -8.40 31.22
N GLU A 455 13.89 -7.87 30.00
CA GLU A 455 14.61 -6.60 29.65
C GLU A 455 13.95 -5.36 30.27
N LEU A 456 12.67 -5.40 30.59
CA LEU A 456 11.96 -4.27 31.18
C LEU A 456 12.12 -4.23 32.72
N ASP A 457 12.36 -5.40 33.33
CA ASP A 457 12.55 -5.56 34.78
C ASP A 457 14.02 -5.33 35.20
N ALA A 458 14.98 -5.28 34.27
CA ALA A 458 16.42 -5.08 34.51
C ALA A 458 16.80 -3.59 34.42
#